data_18b28fef31b610967c66ea237ce85d14
#
_entry.id   18b28fef31b610967c66ea237ce85d14
#
_cell.length_a   1.000
_cell.length_b   1.000
_cell.length_c   1.000
_cell.angle_alpha   90.00
_cell.angle_beta   90.00
_cell.angle_gamma   90.00
#
_symmetry.space_group_name_H-M   'P 1'
#
loop_
_entity.id
_entity.type
_entity.pdbx_description
1 polymer ?
#
loop_
_entity_poly.entity_id
_entity_poly.type
_entity_poly.pdbx_seq_one_letter_code
_entity_poly.pdbx_strand_id
1 'polypeptide(L)'
;MGRNCGWLTAATAQEYRSRLKNRKFLPSFLISKERWDIDAVYIPEIKINIKAESRRLKKRMDEKDSVNIFLSEGAGIESIVSELESSGQQVLRDAFGHVRLDEINPGQWFAKHFSKEINSDKVLVQKSGYFARSAKPNKKDLDLIFQSTDMAVSCALNGQSGVVGIDEDQDQLQC
;
A
#
# COMPACT_ATOMS: atom_id res chain seq x y z
N MET A 1 4.43 4.94 -4.27
CA MET A 1 3.76 3.98 -5.14
C MET A 1 4.77 3.13 -5.91
N GLY A 2 5.89 2.80 -5.29
CA GLY A 2 6.86 1.84 -5.81
C GLY A 2 6.44 0.41 -5.48
N ARG A 3 6.88 -0.57 -6.29
CA ARG A 3 6.61 -2.00 -6.07
C ARG A 3 7.12 -2.49 -4.71
N ASN A 4 8.24 -1.96 -4.26
CA ASN A 4 8.96 -2.42 -3.07
C ASN A 4 8.92 -1.39 -1.94
N CYS A 5 8.03 -0.39 -2.01
CA CYS A 5 7.89 0.65 -1.00
C CYS A 5 6.46 0.76 -0.49
N GLY A 6 6.28 0.49 0.78
CA GLY A 6 5.00 0.56 1.48
C GLY A 6 4.70 1.92 2.14
N TRP A 7 5.61 2.89 2.02
CA TRP A 7 5.50 4.17 2.72
C TRP A 7 4.15 4.87 2.48
N LEU A 8 3.71 4.97 1.24
CA LEU A 8 2.44 5.63 0.92
C LEU A 8 1.25 4.93 1.58
N THR A 9 1.23 3.60 1.60
CA THR A 9 0.18 2.82 2.25
C THR A 9 0.19 3.03 3.77
N ALA A 10 1.37 3.00 4.39
CA ALA A 10 1.54 3.23 5.82
C ALA A 10 1.14 4.66 6.21
N ALA A 11 1.60 5.67 5.47
CA ALA A 11 1.25 7.08 5.69
C ALA A 11 -0.26 7.32 5.52
N THR A 12 -0.88 6.71 4.50
CA THR A 12 -2.34 6.79 4.29
C THR A 12 -3.10 6.15 5.45
N ALA A 13 -2.64 5.02 5.95
CA ALA A 13 -3.24 4.35 7.11
C ALA A 13 -3.13 5.22 8.39
N GLN A 14 -1.99 5.85 8.60
CA GLN A 14 -1.76 6.75 9.73
C GLN A 14 -2.69 7.98 9.65
N GLU A 15 -2.78 8.62 8.49
CA GLU A 15 -3.65 9.77 8.27
C GLU A 15 -5.13 9.39 8.40
N TYR A 16 -5.54 8.25 7.86
CA TYR A 16 -6.90 7.74 8.03
C TYR A 16 -7.26 7.57 9.50
N ARG A 17 -6.39 6.94 10.30
CA ARG A 17 -6.61 6.78 11.75
C ARG A 17 -6.65 8.10 12.49
N SER A 18 -5.82 9.07 12.11
CA SER A 18 -5.84 10.43 12.67
C SER A 18 -7.19 11.11 12.44
N ARG A 19 -7.71 11.04 11.21
CA ARG A 19 -9.03 11.57 10.87
C ARG A 19 -10.17 10.82 11.57
N LEU A 20 -10.05 9.49 11.69
CA LEU A 20 -11.04 8.66 12.36
C LEU A 20 -11.18 9.01 13.85
N LYS A 21 -10.07 9.40 14.52
CA LYS A 21 -10.10 9.85 15.93
C LYS A 21 -11.00 11.07 16.13
N ASN A 22 -11.04 11.96 15.16
CA ASN A 22 -11.78 13.23 15.22
C ASN A 22 -13.22 13.11 14.68
N ARG A 23 -13.60 11.94 14.16
CA ARG A 23 -14.94 11.70 13.63
C ARG A 23 -15.92 11.35 14.74
N LYS A 24 -17.11 11.96 14.69
CA LYS A 24 -18.21 11.60 15.59
C LYS A 24 -18.89 10.33 15.10
N PHE A 25 -19.12 9.41 16.00
CA PHE A 25 -19.84 8.16 15.77
C PHE A 25 -21.13 8.14 16.58
N LEU A 26 -22.10 7.37 16.14
CA LEU A 26 -23.40 7.22 16.76
C LEU A 26 -23.64 5.74 17.12
N PRO A 27 -23.08 5.26 18.25
CA PRO A 27 -23.17 3.84 18.63
C PRO A 27 -24.62 3.34 18.78
N SER A 28 -25.52 4.22 19.21
CA SER A 28 -26.96 3.91 19.32
C SER A 28 -27.62 3.51 17.99
N PHE A 29 -27.02 3.86 16.87
CA PHE A 29 -27.42 3.45 15.52
C PHE A 29 -26.49 2.39 14.93
N LEU A 30 -25.77 1.64 15.76
CA LEU A 30 -24.77 0.64 15.34
C LEU A 30 -23.64 1.19 14.48
N ILE A 31 -23.41 2.51 14.52
CA ILE A 31 -22.31 3.18 13.83
C ILE A 31 -21.19 3.39 14.84
N SER A 32 -20.31 2.39 14.95
CA SER A 32 -19.18 2.42 15.88
C SER A 32 -17.86 2.67 15.15
N LYS A 33 -16.91 3.25 15.87
CA LYS A 33 -15.58 3.53 15.35
C LYS A 33 -14.83 2.26 14.95
N GLU A 34 -15.02 1.20 15.70
CA GLU A 34 -14.34 -0.09 15.55
C GLU A 34 -14.61 -0.73 14.19
N ARG A 35 -15.83 -0.55 13.64
CA ARG A 35 -16.17 -1.04 12.30
C ARG A 35 -15.44 -0.31 11.18
N TRP A 36 -14.97 0.90 11.44
CA TRP A 36 -14.30 1.76 10.46
C TRP A 36 -12.78 1.73 10.60
N ASP A 37 -12.26 1.24 11.74
CA ASP A 37 -10.81 1.19 11.95
C ASP A 37 -10.14 0.16 11.04
N ILE A 38 -8.85 0.37 10.78
CA ILE A 38 -8.01 -0.49 9.95
C ILE A 38 -7.60 -1.72 10.76
N ASP A 39 -7.84 -2.90 10.22
CA ASP A 39 -7.47 -4.18 10.84
C ASP A 39 -6.10 -4.67 10.42
N ALA A 40 -5.68 -4.33 9.21
CA ALA A 40 -4.36 -4.69 8.72
C ALA A 40 -3.81 -3.64 7.77
N VAL A 41 -2.48 -3.48 7.82
CA VAL A 41 -1.71 -2.72 6.83
C VAL A 41 -0.62 -3.66 6.32
N TYR A 42 -0.67 -4.00 5.03
CA TYR A 42 0.32 -4.88 4.41
C TYR A 42 1.21 -4.08 3.47
N ILE A 43 2.50 -4.17 3.71
CA ILE A 43 3.55 -3.47 2.96
C ILE A 43 4.60 -4.48 2.47
N PRO A 44 5.32 -4.20 1.37
CA PRO A 44 6.25 -5.17 0.79
C PRO A 44 7.45 -5.47 1.69
N GLU A 45 7.83 -4.54 2.56
CA GLU A 45 8.97 -4.67 3.47
C GLU A 45 8.75 -5.70 4.59
N ILE A 46 7.49 -6.11 4.81
CA ILE A 46 7.14 -7.04 5.89
C ILE A 46 6.54 -8.31 5.31
N LYS A 47 7.14 -9.45 5.62
CA LYS A 47 6.59 -10.76 5.25
C LYS A 47 5.27 -11.03 5.93
N ILE A 48 4.30 -11.49 5.17
CA ILE A 48 2.95 -11.78 5.65
C ILE A 48 2.82 -13.29 5.89
N ASN A 49 2.54 -13.67 7.12
CA ASN A 49 2.11 -15.04 7.41
C ASN A 49 0.61 -15.17 7.16
N ILE A 50 0.27 -15.58 5.94
CA ILE A 50 -1.11 -15.65 5.45
C ILE A 50 -2.02 -16.45 6.38
N LYS A 51 -1.57 -17.63 6.87
CA LYS A 51 -2.36 -18.47 7.77
C LYS A 51 -2.63 -17.84 9.14
N ALA A 52 -1.63 -17.15 9.68
CA ALA A 52 -1.79 -16.43 10.95
C ALA A 52 -2.73 -15.23 10.80
N GLU A 53 -2.57 -14.48 9.70
CA GLU A 53 -3.42 -13.34 9.39
C GLU A 53 -4.86 -13.75 9.10
N SER A 54 -5.12 -14.82 8.35
CA SER A 54 -6.47 -15.35 8.15
C SER A 54 -7.17 -15.62 9.48
N ARG A 55 -6.50 -16.28 10.42
CA ARG A 55 -7.05 -16.55 11.77
C ARG A 55 -7.33 -15.26 12.56
N ARG A 56 -6.40 -14.31 12.49
CA ARG A 56 -6.54 -13.02 13.17
C ARG A 56 -7.70 -12.19 12.58
N LEU A 57 -7.78 -12.12 11.26
CA LEU A 57 -8.84 -11.40 10.56
C LEU A 57 -10.21 -12.06 10.74
N LYS A 58 -10.25 -13.41 10.79
CA LYS A 58 -11.48 -14.14 11.12
C LYS A 58 -12.03 -13.73 12.50
N LYS A 59 -11.16 -13.67 13.51
CA LYS A 59 -11.55 -13.19 14.83
C LYS A 59 -12.08 -11.76 14.78
N ARG A 60 -11.43 -10.86 14.02
CA ARG A 60 -11.92 -9.47 13.85
C ARG A 60 -13.27 -9.41 13.14
N MET A 61 -13.49 -10.26 12.14
CA MET A 61 -14.78 -10.38 11.46
C MET A 61 -15.88 -10.81 12.41
N ASP A 62 -15.61 -11.82 13.25
CA ASP A 62 -16.57 -12.32 14.25
C ASP A 62 -16.88 -11.28 15.35
N GLU A 63 -15.93 -10.40 15.68
CA GLU A 63 -16.11 -9.35 16.70
C GLU A 63 -16.90 -8.13 16.22
N LYS A 64 -16.73 -7.70 14.97
CA LYS A 64 -17.25 -6.43 14.49
C LYS A 64 -17.95 -6.46 13.12
N ASP A 65 -18.09 -7.66 12.54
CA ASP A 65 -18.79 -7.88 11.27
C ASP A 65 -18.21 -7.04 10.11
N SER A 66 -16.91 -6.77 10.15
CA SER A 66 -16.19 -6.05 9.10
C SER A 66 -14.67 -6.20 9.26
N VAL A 67 -13.96 -6.18 8.13
CA VAL A 67 -12.50 -6.15 8.10
C VAL A 67 -12.04 -5.14 7.07
N ASN A 68 -11.22 -4.19 7.49
CA ASN A 68 -10.64 -3.15 6.64
C ASN A 68 -9.13 -3.36 6.50
N ILE A 69 -8.67 -3.55 5.28
CA ILE A 69 -7.26 -3.81 4.98
C ILE A 69 -6.72 -2.74 4.05
N PHE A 70 -5.57 -2.16 4.41
CA PHE A 70 -4.78 -1.30 3.53
C PHE A 70 -3.62 -2.12 2.99
N LEU A 71 -3.56 -2.24 1.67
CA LEU A 71 -2.62 -3.11 0.98
C LEU A 71 -1.77 -2.30 0.01
N SER A 72 -0.45 -2.38 0.14
CA SER A 72 0.48 -1.90 -0.88
C SER A 72 0.49 -2.82 -2.09
N GLU A 73 0.68 -2.27 -3.27
CA GLU A 73 0.69 -3.02 -4.53
C GLU A 73 1.69 -4.17 -4.56
N GLY A 74 2.83 -4.01 -3.88
CA GLY A 74 3.89 -5.01 -3.83
C GLY A 74 3.86 -5.93 -2.60
N ALA A 75 2.87 -5.79 -1.72
CA ALA A 75 2.83 -6.60 -0.50
C ALA A 75 2.50 -8.07 -0.79
N GLY A 76 3.22 -8.99 -0.14
CA GLY A 76 2.96 -10.42 -0.19
C GLY A 76 3.21 -11.10 -1.54
N ILE A 77 3.91 -10.45 -2.46
CA ILE A 77 4.19 -10.97 -3.81
C ILE A 77 4.83 -12.36 -3.77
N GLU A 78 5.80 -12.58 -2.87
CA GLU A 78 6.46 -13.88 -2.73
C GLU A 78 5.46 -15.02 -2.45
N SER A 79 4.49 -14.76 -1.57
CA SER A 79 3.46 -15.75 -1.21
C SER A 79 2.52 -16.02 -2.38
N ILE A 80 2.14 -14.99 -3.12
CA ILE A 80 1.27 -15.09 -4.29
C ILE A 80 1.95 -15.89 -5.40
N VAL A 81 3.20 -15.55 -5.71
CA VAL A 81 4.01 -16.24 -6.73
C VAL A 81 4.18 -17.71 -6.37
N SER A 82 4.54 -18.01 -5.12
CA SER A 82 4.69 -19.40 -4.66
C SER A 82 3.40 -20.22 -4.82
N GLU A 83 2.24 -19.63 -4.53
CA GLU A 83 0.95 -20.30 -4.71
C GLU A 83 0.63 -20.51 -6.20
N LEU A 84 0.83 -19.50 -7.05
CA LEU A 84 0.58 -19.59 -8.48
C LEU A 84 1.47 -20.65 -9.14
N GLU A 85 2.77 -20.64 -8.85
CA GLU A 85 3.74 -21.61 -9.37
C GLU A 85 3.42 -23.04 -8.89
N SER A 86 3.04 -23.19 -7.61
CA SER A 86 2.64 -24.51 -7.06
C SER A 86 1.35 -25.05 -7.69
N SER A 87 0.48 -24.16 -8.17
CA SER A 87 -0.74 -24.53 -8.92
C SER A 87 -0.50 -24.76 -10.43
N GLY A 88 0.77 -24.68 -10.89
CA GLY A 88 1.14 -24.87 -12.29
C GLY A 88 0.87 -23.66 -13.19
N GLN A 89 0.60 -22.51 -12.61
CA GLN A 89 0.41 -21.27 -13.37
C GLN A 89 1.76 -20.60 -13.66
N GLN A 90 1.92 -20.10 -14.88
CA GLN A 90 3.11 -19.37 -15.28
C GLN A 90 3.00 -17.92 -14.80
N VAL A 91 3.99 -17.46 -14.04
CA VAL A 91 4.09 -16.07 -13.58
C VAL A 91 4.88 -15.24 -14.60
N LEU A 92 4.23 -14.27 -15.22
CA LEU A 92 4.86 -13.39 -16.18
C LEU A 92 5.79 -12.39 -15.49
N ARG A 93 6.97 -12.19 -16.11
CA ARG A 93 7.98 -11.25 -15.62
C ARG A 93 8.31 -10.22 -16.70
N ASP A 94 8.77 -9.05 -16.29
CA ASP A 94 9.26 -8.02 -17.20
C ASP A 94 10.69 -8.33 -17.67
N ALA A 95 11.23 -7.47 -18.55
CA ALA A 95 12.57 -7.63 -19.10
C ALA A 95 13.70 -7.61 -18.04
N PHE A 96 13.40 -7.14 -16.84
CA PHE A 96 14.32 -7.05 -15.69
C PHE A 96 14.11 -8.20 -14.69
N GLY A 97 13.22 -9.14 -14.99
CA GLY A 97 12.92 -10.28 -14.12
C GLY A 97 11.90 -10.00 -13.01
N HIS A 98 11.34 -8.80 -12.92
CA HIS A 98 10.31 -8.50 -11.92
C HIS A 98 8.95 -9.06 -12.33
N VAL A 99 8.22 -9.52 -11.34
CA VAL A 99 6.84 -10.01 -11.54
C VAL A 99 5.94 -8.88 -12.04
N ARG A 100 5.13 -9.18 -13.04
CA ARG A 100 4.14 -8.24 -13.59
C ARG A 100 2.93 -8.18 -12.67
N LEU A 101 2.87 -7.10 -11.83
CA LEU A 101 1.82 -6.92 -10.81
C LEU A 101 0.42 -6.66 -11.39
N ASP A 102 0.36 -6.15 -12.60
CA ASP A 102 -0.87 -5.98 -13.36
C ASP A 102 -1.54 -7.32 -13.68
N GLU A 103 -0.75 -8.34 -13.96
CA GLU A 103 -1.24 -9.69 -14.28
C GLU A 103 -1.70 -10.46 -13.04
N ILE A 104 -0.95 -10.39 -11.95
CA ILE A 104 -1.28 -11.16 -10.74
C ILE A 104 -2.28 -10.45 -9.82
N ASN A 105 -2.49 -9.14 -9.99
CA ASN A 105 -3.45 -8.32 -9.25
C ASN A 105 -3.52 -8.65 -7.74
N PRO A 106 -2.51 -8.26 -6.94
CA PRO A 106 -2.43 -8.67 -5.52
C PRO A 106 -3.68 -8.32 -4.72
N GLY A 107 -4.29 -7.15 -5.00
CA GLY A 107 -5.52 -6.75 -4.32
C GLY A 107 -6.67 -7.75 -4.49
N GLN A 108 -6.85 -8.29 -5.69
CA GLN A 108 -7.87 -9.32 -5.96
C GLN A 108 -7.50 -10.67 -5.36
N TRP A 109 -6.22 -11.03 -5.38
CA TRP A 109 -5.76 -12.27 -4.77
C TRP A 109 -6.02 -12.26 -3.25
N PHE A 110 -5.60 -11.20 -2.54
CA PHE A 110 -5.86 -11.07 -1.11
C PHE A 110 -7.36 -11.04 -0.80
N ALA A 111 -8.14 -10.31 -1.58
CA ALA A 111 -9.58 -10.25 -1.43
C ALA A 111 -10.22 -11.64 -1.53
N LYS A 112 -9.87 -12.42 -2.57
CA LYS A 112 -10.37 -13.78 -2.80
C LYS A 112 -9.92 -14.73 -1.69
N HIS A 113 -8.65 -14.65 -1.28
CA HIS A 113 -8.09 -15.52 -0.26
C HIS A 113 -8.74 -15.26 1.11
N PHE A 114 -8.71 -14.02 1.58
CA PHE A 114 -9.27 -13.69 2.90
C PHE A 114 -10.79 -13.82 2.94
N SER A 115 -11.53 -13.46 1.89
CA SER A 115 -12.99 -13.58 1.91
C SER A 115 -13.44 -15.02 2.18
N LYS A 116 -12.75 -15.99 1.60
CA LYS A 116 -13.02 -17.42 1.83
C LYS A 116 -12.71 -17.81 3.28
N GLU A 117 -11.57 -17.40 3.78
CA GLU A 117 -11.09 -17.79 5.13
C GLU A 117 -11.90 -17.14 6.27
N ILE A 118 -12.38 -15.91 6.06
CA ILE A 118 -13.16 -15.16 7.06
C ILE A 118 -14.67 -15.27 6.88
N ASN A 119 -15.16 -16.00 5.86
CA ASN A 119 -16.57 -16.16 5.51
C ASN A 119 -17.26 -14.80 5.29
N SER A 120 -16.70 -13.93 4.47
CA SER A 120 -17.32 -12.64 4.18
C SER A 120 -18.35 -12.76 3.05
N ASP A 121 -19.52 -12.16 3.26
CA ASP A 121 -20.59 -12.13 2.24
C ASP A 121 -20.27 -11.17 1.10
N LYS A 122 -19.49 -10.11 1.38
CA LYS A 122 -19.17 -9.07 0.41
C LYS A 122 -17.74 -8.57 0.57
N VAL A 123 -17.06 -8.39 -0.57
CA VAL A 123 -15.73 -7.80 -0.63
C VAL A 123 -15.72 -6.63 -1.60
N LEU A 124 -15.10 -5.54 -1.19
CA LEU A 124 -14.83 -4.37 -2.04
C LEU A 124 -13.33 -4.19 -2.16
N VAL A 125 -12.82 -4.14 -3.38
CA VAL A 125 -11.42 -3.81 -3.67
C VAL A 125 -11.38 -2.45 -4.35
N GLN A 126 -10.78 -1.48 -3.68
CA GLN A 126 -10.59 -0.14 -4.22
C GLN A 126 -9.13 0.14 -4.50
N LYS A 127 -8.82 0.52 -5.74
CA LYS A 127 -7.48 0.93 -6.16
C LYS A 127 -7.34 2.44 -6.04
N SER A 128 -6.62 2.91 -5.02
CA SER A 128 -6.48 4.35 -4.71
C SER A 128 -5.31 5.03 -5.42
N GLY A 129 -4.47 4.29 -6.15
CA GLY A 129 -3.25 4.81 -6.76
C GLY A 129 -3.48 6.00 -7.71
N TYR A 130 -4.57 6.00 -8.47
CA TYR A 130 -4.90 7.10 -9.36
C TYR A 130 -5.26 8.38 -8.60
N PHE A 131 -5.97 8.27 -7.47
CA PHE A 131 -6.27 9.44 -6.63
C PHE A 131 -4.99 10.05 -6.06
N ALA A 132 -4.04 9.23 -5.61
CA ALA A 132 -2.76 9.72 -5.12
C ALA A 132 -1.93 10.42 -6.21
N ARG A 133 -1.98 9.92 -7.46
CA ARG A 133 -1.26 10.53 -8.59
C ARG A 133 -1.87 11.85 -9.06
N SER A 134 -3.18 12.01 -8.96
CA SER A 134 -3.91 13.22 -9.42
C SER A 134 -4.21 14.21 -8.30
N ALA A 135 -3.86 13.89 -7.05
CA ALA A 135 -4.04 14.79 -5.92
C ALA A 135 -3.14 16.03 -6.06
N LYS A 136 -3.67 17.18 -5.64
CA LYS A 136 -2.88 18.40 -5.56
C LYS A 136 -1.75 18.20 -4.54
N PRO A 137 -0.49 18.51 -4.90
CA PRO A 137 0.63 18.42 -3.97
C PRO A 137 0.42 19.36 -2.79
N ASN A 138 0.86 18.95 -1.61
CA ASN A 138 0.86 19.77 -0.41
C ASN A 138 2.07 20.73 -0.41
N LYS A 139 2.17 21.61 0.60
CA LYS A 139 3.25 22.60 0.65
C LYS A 139 4.64 21.94 0.73
N LYS A 140 4.79 20.86 1.51
CA LYS A 140 6.08 20.14 1.61
C LYS A 140 6.48 19.48 0.30
N ASP A 141 5.50 18.91 -0.42
CA ASP A 141 5.75 18.33 -1.75
C ASP A 141 6.20 19.40 -2.74
N LEU A 142 5.56 20.59 -2.72
CA LEU A 142 5.95 21.71 -3.58
C LEU A 142 7.37 22.20 -3.26
N ASP A 143 7.70 22.37 -1.99
CA ASP A 143 9.04 22.78 -1.57
C ASP A 143 10.10 21.77 -2.03
N LEU A 144 9.85 20.47 -1.91
CA LEU A 144 10.74 19.42 -2.40
C LEU A 144 10.87 19.42 -3.93
N ILE A 145 9.76 19.61 -4.65
CA ILE A 145 9.74 19.69 -6.11
C ILE A 145 10.62 20.85 -6.59
N PHE A 146 10.47 22.04 -5.99
CA PHE A 146 11.29 23.20 -6.35
C PHE A 146 12.77 22.96 -6.08
N GLN A 147 13.14 22.50 -4.89
CA GLN A 147 14.53 22.21 -4.56
C GLN A 147 15.15 21.17 -5.49
N SER A 148 14.43 20.08 -5.79
CA SER A 148 14.90 19.04 -6.70
C SER A 148 15.06 19.57 -8.13
N THR A 149 14.15 20.43 -8.58
CA THR A 149 14.21 21.03 -9.92
C THR A 149 15.39 22.01 -10.04
N ASP A 150 15.58 22.87 -9.05
CA ASP A 150 16.70 23.82 -9.05
C ASP A 150 18.04 23.10 -9.06
N MET A 151 18.16 22.03 -8.26
CA MET A 151 19.37 21.20 -8.25
C MET A 151 19.59 20.52 -9.61
N ALA A 152 18.56 19.92 -10.21
CA ALA A 152 18.65 19.27 -11.51
C ALA A 152 19.11 20.23 -12.60
N VAL A 153 18.55 21.45 -12.63
CA VAL A 153 18.96 22.49 -13.57
C VAL A 153 20.41 22.90 -13.33
N SER A 154 20.83 23.11 -12.09
CA SER A 154 22.19 23.47 -11.75
C SER A 154 23.19 22.39 -12.16
N CYS A 155 22.89 21.10 -11.91
CA CYS A 155 23.73 20.00 -12.33
C CYS A 155 23.83 19.91 -13.85
N ALA A 156 22.73 20.08 -14.57
CA ALA A 156 22.71 20.06 -16.04
C ALA A 156 23.56 21.19 -16.64
N LEU A 157 23.45 22.41 -16.11
CA LEU A 157 24.25 23.58 -16.53
C LEU A 157 25.75 23.38 -16.28
N ASN A 158 26.11 22.62 -15.27
CA ASN A 158 27.48 22.27 -14.93
C ASN A 158 28.00 21.02 -15.69
N GLY A 159 27.21 20.45 -16.61
CA GLY A 159 27.59 19.28 -17.37
C GLY A 159 27.63 17.97 -16.56
N GLN A 160 27.00 17.96 -15.38
CA GLN A 160 26.88 16.77 -14.53
C GLN A 160 25.72 15.92 -15.01
N SER A 161 25.93 14.60 -15.08
CA SER A 161 24.87 13.62 -15.38
C SER A 161 24.59 12.80 -14.15
N GLY A 162 23.28 12.65 -13.82
CA GLY A 162 22.88 11.90 -12.65
C GLY A 162 21.38 11.92 -12.42
N VAL A 163 20.98 11.54 -11.22
CA VAL A 163 19.61 11.58 -10.72
C VAL A 163 19.58 12.40 -9.45
N VAL A 164 18.70 13.38 -9.38
CA VAL A 164 18.49 14.13 -8.15
C VAL A 164 17.59 13.34 -7.21
N GLY A 165 18.06 13.12 -6.01
CA GLY A 165 17.34 12.38 -4.97
C GLY A 165 17.76 12.80 -3.57
N ILE A 166 17.05 12.31 -2.57
CA ILE A 166 17.44 12.49 -1.17
C ILE A 166 18.39 11.36 -0.79
N ASP A 167 19.55 11.71 -0.28
CA ASP A 167 20.45 10.78 0.39
C ASP A 167 19.87 10.44 1.75
N GLU A 168 19.54 9.18 1.97
CA GLU A 168 18.89 8.71 3.21
C GLU A 168 19.83 8.85 4.43
N ASP A 169 21.15 8.78 4.23
CA ASP A 169 22.14 8.87 5.32
C ASP A 169 22.36 10.33 5.77
N GLN A 170 22.21 11.29 4.86
CA GLN A 170 22.47 12.70 5.12
C GLN A 170 21.20 13.56 5.20
N ASP A 171 20.04 13.01 4.85
CA ASP A 171 18.75 13.71 4.72
C ASP A 171 18.87 15.00 3.86
N GLN A 172 19.68 14.92 2.80
CA GLN A 172 19.96 16.02 1.89
C GLN A 172 19.75 15.61 0.42
N LEU A 173 19.32 16.59 -0.39
CA LEU A 173 19.25 16.43 -1.83
C LEU A 173 20.66 16.34 -2.42
N GLN A 174 20.87 15.35 -3.29
CA GLN A 174 22.10 15.14 -4.05
C GLN A 174 21.80 14.88 -5.52
N CYS A 175 22.80 15.14 -6.36
CA CYS A 175 22.77 14.82 -7.79
C CYS A 175 23.79 13.75 -8.12
#